data_cfad05484253c9a4c7572af854e88249
#
_entry.id   cfad05484253c9a4c7572af854e88249
#
_cell.length_a   1.000
_cell.length_b   1.000
_cell.length_c   1.000
_cell.angle_alpha   90.00
_cell.angle_beta   90.00
_cell.angle_gamma   90.00
#
_symmetry.space_group_name_H-M   'P 1'
#
loop_
_entity.id
_entity.type
_entity.pdbx_description
1 polymer ?
#
loop_
_entity_poly.entity_id
_entity_poly.type
_entity_poly.pdbx_seq_one_letter_code
_entity_poly.pdbx_strand_id
1 'polypeptide(L)'
;MFVPKRILVPTDFSNYASYALKHAVDIAKQYQADIHLLHVIDEKLHQCLVDYCLSDAVMEQIAKESVKTATEKLQQEALRVTDINPDVEVSYNVRQGIPYEEIMNEQEEKQMDLIVIASHGKTGSLKHLMGSVAEKILYGAKSQVLLVKS
;
A
#
# COMPACT_ATOMS: atom_id res chain seq x y z
N MET A 1 -22.73 4.49 14.00
CA MET A 1 -21.29 4.64 14.27
C MET A 1 -20.51 3.80 13.25
N PHE A 2 -19.47 4.37 12.65
CA PHE A 2 -18.63 3.64 11.69
C PHE A 2 -17.75 2.63 12.45
N VAL A 3 -17.79 1.37 12.01
CA VAL A 3 -16.96 0.28 12.52
C VAL A 3 -16.29 -0.38 11.34
N PRO A 4 -14.96 -0.22 11.18
CA PRO A 4 -14.25 -0.83 10.06
C PRO A 4 -14.26 -2.35 10.17
N LYS A 5 -14.37 -3.03 9.04
CA LYS A 5 -14.29 -4.49 8.91
C LYS A 5 -13.11 -4.91 8.04
N ARG A 6 -12.79 -4.13 7.01
CA ARG A 6 -11.71 -4.40 6.07
C ARG A 6 -10.89 -3.15 5.84
N ILE A 7 -9.64 -3.20 6.26
CA ILE A 7 -8.72 -2.06 6.26
C ILE A 7 -7.69 -2.26 5.14
N LEU A 8 -7.66 -1.36 4.18
CA LEU A 8 -6.63 -1.32 3.15
C LEU A 8 -5.46 -0.46 3.63
N VAL A 9 -4.25 -1.02 3.58
CA VAL A 9 -3.02 -0.34 3.94
C VAL A 9 -2.06 -0.35 2.75
N PRO A 10 -2.05 0.71 1.93
CA PRO A 10 -1.04 0.88 0.91
C PRO A 10 0.34 1.08 1.53
N THR A 11 1.34 0.41 0.97
CA THR A 11 2.73 0.51 1.45
C THR A 11 3.70 0.68 0.30
N ASP A 12 4.66 1.57 0.48
CA ASP A 12 5.84 1.72 -0.37
C ASP A 12 7.11 1.20 0.34
N PHE A 13 6.93 0.47 1.43
CA PHE A 13 7.99 -0.07 2.29
C PHE A 13 8.84 1.00 2.99
N SER A 14 8.38 2.25 3.03
CA SER A 14 9.01 3.32 3.80
C SER A 14 8.71 3.17 5.31
N ASN A 15 9.49 3.87 6.13
CA ASN A 15 9.21 3.96 7.57
C ASN A 15 7.86 4.65 7.86
N TYR A 16 7.45 5.58 7.00
CA TYR A 16 6.13 6.23 7.08
C TYR A 16 4.99 5.22 6.90
N ALA A 17 5.11 4.35 5.87
CA ALA A 17 4.14 3.30 5.64
C ALA A 17 4.10 2.28 6.78
N SER A 18 5.25 1.91 7.34
CA SER A 18 5.31 1.04 8.53
C SER A 18 4.63 1.67 9.75
N TYR A 19 4.76 2.97 9.91
CA TYR A 19 4.06 3.70 10.98
C TYR A 19 2.54 3.71 10.78
N ALA A 20 2.09 3.93 9.55
CA ALA A 20 0.67 3.82 9.20
C ALA A 20 0.11 2.42 9.46
N LEU A 21 0.88 1.36 9.14
CA LEU A 21 0.50 -0.01 9.41
C LEU A 21 0.29 -0.28 10.91
N LYS A 22 1.12 0.28 11.79
CA LYS A 22 0.92 0.16 13.25
C LYS A 22 -0.44 0.71 13.69
N HIS A 23 -0.83 1.88 13.17
CA HIS A 23 -2.16 2.45 13.46
C HIS A 23 -3.28 1.56 12.92
N ALA A 24 -3.11 0.99 11.73
CA ALA A 24 -4.09 0.06 11.16
C ALA A 24 -4.24 -1.21 12.03
N VAL A 25 -3.13 -1.74 12.56
CA VAL A 25 -3.15 -2.90 13.46
C VAL A 25 -3.89 -2.58 14.76
N ASP A 26 -3.66 -1.42 15.36
CA ASP A 26 -4.37 -1.01 16.58
C ASP A 26 -5.89 -0.92 16.35
N ILE A 27 -6.29 -0.36 15.21
CA ILE A 27 -7.71 -0.31 14.81
C ILE A 27 -8.26 -1.71 14.58
N ALA A 28 -7.53 -2.55 13.85
CA ALA A 28 -7.94 -3.93 13.55
C ALA A 28 -8.17 -4.75 14.84
N LYS A 29 -7.28 -4.61 15.81
CA LYS A 29 -7.43 -5.27 17.12
C LYS A 29 -8.67 -4.80 17.87
N GLN A 30 -8.91 -3.49 17.86
CA GLN A 30 -10.03 -2.91 18.59
C GLN A 30 -11.38 -3.29 18.00
N TYR A 31 -11.48 -3.34 16.67
CA TYR A 31 -12.74 -3.55 15.97
C TYR A 31 -12.91 -4.94 15.33
N GLN A 32 -11.94 -5.82 15.52
CA GLN A 32 -11.90 -7.14 14.88
C GLN A 32 -12.03 -7.03 13.35
N ALA A 33 -11.19 -6.16 12.78
CA ALA A 33 -11.12 -5.94 11.34
C ALA A 33 -9.96 -6.69 10.71
N ASP A 34 -10.10 -7.03 9.43
CA ASP A 34 -9.03 -7.63 8.64
C ASP A 34 -8.16 -6.54 8.01
N ILE A 35 -6.87 -6.83 7.84
CA ILE A 35 -5.92 -5.96 7.17
C ILE A 35 -5.59 -6.53 5.79
N HIS A 36 -5.58 -5.65 4.79
CA HIS A 36 -5.11 -5.96 3.45
C HIS A 36 -3.97 -5.02 3.08
N LEU A 37 -2.75 -5.57 2.96
CA LEU A 37 -1.57 -4.83 2.52
C LEU A 37 -1.54 -4.75 1.00
N LEU A 38 -1.28 -3.57 0.45
CA LEU A 38 -1.15 -3.38 -0.99
C LEU A 38 0.15 -2.63 -1.31
N HIS A 39 0.94 -3.20 -2.20
CA HIS A 39 2.04 -2.49 -2.86
C HIS A 39 1.73 -2.32 -4.35
N VAL A 40 1.91 -1.11 -4.86
CA VAL A 40 1.77 -0.82 -6.29
C VAL A 40 3.14 -0.52 -6.88
N ILE A 41 3.54 -1.32 -7.86
CA ILE A 41 4.74 -1.06 -8.66
C ILE A 41 4.37 0.03 -9.66
N ASP A 42 5.00 1.20 -9.52
CA ASP A 42 4.70 2.37 -10.36
C ASP A 42 5.12 2.11 -11.81
N GLU A 43 4.20 2.29 -12.73
CA GLU A 43 4.44 2.12 -14.18
C GLU A 43 5.51 3.06 -14.72
N LYS A 44 5.83 4.15 -14.04
CA LYS A 44 6.94 5.03 -14.39
C LYS A 44 8.28 4.31 -14.42
N LEU A 45 8.43 3.27 -13.59
CA LEU A 45 9.61 2.42 -13.65
C LEU A 45 9.71 1.71 -15.00
N HIS A 46 8.60 1.18 -15.50
CA HIS A 46 8.56 0.54 -16.81
C HIS A 46 8.93 1.52 -17.93
N GLN A 47 8.40 2.75 -17.89
CA GLN A 47 8.73 3.79 -18.86
C GLN A 47 10.23 4.12 -18.86
N CYS A 48 10.85 4.25 -17.69
CA CYS A 48 12.29 4.44 -17.59
C CYS A 48 13.07 3.30 -18.25
N LEU A 49 12.65 2.06 -18.10
CA LEU A 49 13.31 0.91 -18.73
C LEU A 49 13.18 0.94 -20.26
N VAL A 50 12.03 1.38 -20.78
CA VAL A 50 11.82 1.60 -22.22
C VAL A 50 12.76 2.67 -22.73
N ASP A 51 12.89 3.78 -22.01
CA ASP A 51 13.75 4.91 -22.40
C ASP A 51 15.24 4.52 -22.45
N TYR A 52 15.67 3.52 -21.68
CA TYR A 52 17.03 2.94 -21.76
C TYR A 52 17.21 1.92 -22.87
N CYS A 53 16.21 1.72 -23.75
CA CYS A 53 16.26 0.80 -24.90
C CYS A 53 16.66 -0.64 -24.51
N LEU A 54 16.20 -1.12 -23.37
CA LEU A 54 16.43 -2.50 -22.96
C LEU A 54 15.60 -3.47 -23.82
N SER A 55 16.11 -4.68 -24.01
CA SER A 55 15.36 -5.72 -24.74
C SER A 55 14.09 -6.12 -23.95
N ASP A 56 13.07 -6.58 -24.69
CA ASP A 56 11.83 -7.07 -24.08
C ASP A 56 12.07 -8.19 -23.07
N ALA A 57 13.01 -9.09 -23.34
CA ALA A 57 13.38 -10.17 -22.43
C ALA A 57 13.95 -9.66 -21.12
N VAL A 58 14.80 -8.63 -21.17
CA VAL A 58 15.36 -7.98 -19.95
C VAL A 58 14.28 -7.24 -19.17
N MET A 59 13.40 -6.51 -19.86
CA MET A 59 12.30 -5.79 -19.21
C MET A 59 11.34 -6.76 -18.50
N GLU A 60 11.02 -7.88 -19.14
CA GLU A 60 10.18 -8.93 -18.55
C GLU A 60 10.83 -9.53 -17.30
N GLN A 61 12.14 -9.78 -17.33
CA GLN A 61 12.89 -10.29 -16.18
C GLN A 61 12.87 -9.31 -15.02
N ILE A 62 13.10 -8.02 -15.27
CA ILE A 62 13.06 -6.97 -14.25
C ILE A 62 11.64 -6.87 -13.63
N ALA A 63 10.60 -6.93 -14.47
CA ALA A 63 9.22 -6.90 -13.99
C ALA A 63 8.91 -8.08 -13.05
N LYS A 64 9.31 -9.29 -13.43
CA LYS A 64 9.15 -10.49 -12.59
C LYS A 64 9.88 -10.39 -11.26
N GLU A 65 11.13 -9.92 -11.28
CA GLU A 65 11.92 -9.71 -10.05
C GLU A 65 11.31 -8.64 -9.15
N SER A 66 10.77 -7.58 -9.72
CA SER A 66 10.08 -6.52 -8.97
C SER A 66 8.84 -7.06 -8.23
N VAL A 67 8.02 -7.84 -8.92
CA VAL A 67 6.83 -8.49 -8.32
C VAL A 67 7.24 -9.46 -7.23
N LYS A 68 8.24 -10.31 -7.48
CA LYS A 68 8.75 -11.28 -6.52
C LYS A 68 9.26 -10.59 -5.25
N THR A 69 10.10 -9.57 -5.41
CA THR A 69 10.66 -8.82 -4.27
C THR A 69 9.56 -8.13 -3.45
N ALA A 70 8.60 -7.51 -4.11
CA ALA A 70 7.48 -6.86 -3.44
C ALA A 70 6.62 -7.88 -2.68
N THR A 71 6.33 -9.03 -3.29
CA THR A 71 5.56 -10.11 -2.67
C THR A 71 6.25 -10.65 -1.42
N GLU A 72 7.56 -10.88 -1.49
CA GLU A 72 8.36 -11.35 -0.34
C GLU A 72 8.34 -10.35 0.82
N LYS A 73 8.48 -9.05 0.51
CA LYS A 73 8.40 -7.99 1.52
C LYS A 73 7.03 -7.90 2.18
N LEU A 74 5.95 -7.98 1.40
CA LEU A 74 4.59 -7.98 1.93
C LEU A 74 4.32 -9.20 2.81
N GLN A 75 4.79 -10.36 2.38
CA GLN A 75 4.68 -11.58 3.16
C GLN A 75 5.39 -11.45 4.52
N GLN A 76 6.59 -10.87 4.53
CA GLN A 76 7.33 -10.62 5.77
C GLN A 76 6.60 -9.65 6.70
N GLU A 77 6.03 -8.58 6.16
CA GLU A 77 5.23 -7.64 6.95
C GLU A 77 3.98 -8.30 7.52
N ALA A 78 3.26 -9.08 6.70
CA ALA A 78 2.09 -9.83 7.15
C ALA A 78 2.42 -10.79 8.29
N LEU A 79 3.50 -11.55 8.17
CA LEU A 79 3.97 -12.48 9.19
C LEU A 79 4.34 -11.75 10.50
N ARG A 80 5.02 -10.61 10.42
CA ARG A 80 5.34 -9.81 11.63
C ARG A 80 4.08 -9.37 12.37
N VAL A 81 3.05 -8.97 11.63
CA VAL A 81 1.78 -8.54 12.24
C VAL A 81 1.09 -9.73 12.92
N THR A 82 0.96 -10.86 12.22
CA THR A 82 0.25 -12.04 12.74
C THR A 82 0.99 -12.74 13.86
N ASP A 83 2.33 -12.73 13.86
CA ASP A 83 3.13 -13.31 14.95
C ASP A 83 2.93 -12.57 16.28
N ILE A 84 2.76 -11.24 16.21
CA ILE A 84 2.53 -10.40 17.40
C ILE A 84 1.03 -10.32 17.74
N ASN A 85 0.18 -10.37 16.73
CA ASN A 85 -1.27 -10.20 16.87
C ASN A 85 -2.01 -11.34 16.15
N PRO A 86 -2.07 -12.55 16.75
CA PRO A 86 -2.64 -13.75 16.09
C PRO A 86 -4.13 -13.62 15.71
N ASP A 87 -4.85 -12.72 16.35
CA ASP A 87 -6.29 -12.49 16.10
C ASP A 87 -6.55 -11.53 14.93
N VAL A 88 -5.50 -10.95 14.33
CA VAL A 88 -5.62 -10.05 13.17
C VAL A 88 -5.31 -10.83 11.91
N GLU A 89 -6.29 -10.96 11.03
CA GLU A 89 -6.06 -11.54 9.70
C GLU A 89 -5.41 -10.53 8.79
N VAL A 90 -4.33 -10.96 8.09
CA VAL A 90 -3.58 -10.12 7.17
C VAL A 90 -3.47 -10.80 5.81
N SER A 91 -4.01 -10.17 4.79
CA SER A 91 -3.80 -10.54 3.39
C SER A 91 -2.95 -9.49 2.68
N TYR A 92 -2.47 -9.80 1.49
CA TYR A 92 -1.66 -8.85 0.72
C TYR A 92 -1.78 -9.08 -0.78
N ASN A 93 -1.49 -8.03 -1.56
CA ASN A 93 -1.46 -8.08 -3.01
C ASN A 93 -0.42 -7.12 -3.57
N VAL A 94 0.07 -7.42 -4.78
CA VAL A 94 0.94 -6.55 -5.58
C VAL A 94 0.19 -6.21 -6.87
N ARG A 95 0.10 -4.92 -7.19
CA ARG A 95 -0.44 -4.43 -8.47
C ARG A 95 0.63 -3.63 -9.20
N GLN A 96 0.44 -3.44 -10.49
CA GLN A 96 1.29 -2.59 -11.34
C GLN A 96 0.41 -1.55 -12.00
N GLY A 97 0.89 -0.30 -12.03
CA GLY A 97 0.16 0.78 -12.68
C GLY A 97 0.42 2.14 -12.02
N ILE A 98 -0.54 3.00 -12.14
CA ILE A 98 -0.54 4.31 -11.45
C ILE A 98 -0.98 4.08 -10.01
N PRO A 99 -0.12 4.39 -9.01
CA PRO A 99 -0.39 4.02 -7.61
C PRO A 99 -1.76 4.43 -7.10
N TYR A 100 -2.18 5.66 -7.34
CA TYR A 100 -3.50 6.14 -6.93
C TYR A 100 -4.63 5.30 -7.52
N GLU A 101 -4.59 5.05 -8.83
CA GLU A 101 -5.64 4.31 -9.53
C GLU A 101 -5.72 2.86 -9.05
N GLU A 102 -4.58 2.23 -8.88
CA GLU A 102 -4.52 0.84 -8.44
C GLU A 102 -4.95 0.66 -6.98
N ILE A 103 -4.67 1.62 -6.11
CA ILE A 103 -5.19 1.63 -4.74
C ILE A 103 -6.73 1.75 -4.75
N MET A 104 -7.28 2.62 -5.60
CA MET A 104 -8.72 2.79 -5.73
C MET A 104 -9.39 1.54 -6.30
N ASN A 105 -8.78 0.91 -7.29
CA ASN A 105 -9.28 -0.35 -7.87
C ASN A 105 -9.30 -1.46 -6.81
N GLU A 106 -8.24 -1.61 -6.04
CA GLU A 106 -8.16 -2.61 -4.96
C GLU A 106 -9.20 -2.35 -3.87
N GLN A 107 -9.38 -1.09 -3.47
CA GLN A 107 -10.40 -0.69 -2.51
C GLN A 107 -11.80 -1.11 -2.98
N GLU A 108 -12.11 -0.87 -4.25
CA GLU A 108 -13.43 -1.19 -4.81
C GLU A 108 -13.62 -2.71 -5.00
N GLU A 109 -12.66 -3.39 -5.61
CA GLU A 109 -12.73 -4.85 -5.87
C GLU A 109 -12.81 -5.67 -4.59
N LYS A 110 -12.07 -5.29 -3.56
CA LYS A 110 -12.04 -5.98 -2.26
C LYS A 110 -13.06 -5.42 -1.27
N GLN A 111 -13.82 -4.40 -1.66
CA GLN A 111 -14.81 -3.75 -0.81
C GLN A 111 -14.21 -3.29 0.54
N MET A 112 -13.07 -2.64 0.48
CA MET A 112 -12.42 -2.08 1.66
C MET A 112 -13.22 -0.88 2.18
N ASP A 113 -13.43 -0.82 3.48
CA ASP A 113 -14.25 0.21 4.11
C ASP A 113 -13.42 1.32 4.80
N LEU A 114 -12.15 1.05 5.03
CA LEU A 114 -11.20 2.03 5.56
C LEU A 114 -9.86 1.92 4.82
N ILE A 115 -9.32 3.05 4.40
CA ILE A 115 -7.93 3.15 3.92
C ILE A 115 -7.11 3.83 5.01
N VAL A 116 -6.03 3.20 5.44
CA VAL A 116 -5.05 3.80 6.37
C VAL A 116 -3.76 4.03 5.60
N ILE A 117 -3.40 5.28 5.38
CA ILE A 117 -2.29 5.67 4.53
C ILE A 117 -1.39 6.72 5.20
N ALA A 118 -0.08 6.61 4.99
CA ALA A 118 0.86 7.61 5.45
C ALA A 118 0.74 8.91 4.63
N SER A 119 0.92 10.05 5.30
CA SER A 119 0.90 11.36 4.64
C SER A 119 2.09 11.58 3.69
N HIS A 120 3.19 10.83 3.88
CA HIS A 120 4.40 10.88 3.08
C HIS A 120 4.84 9.46 2.67
N GLY A 121 5.57 9.37 1.55
CA GLY A 121 6.22 8.14 1.11
C GLY A 121 7.73 8.33 1.00
N LYS A 122 8.41 7.44 0.25
CA LYS A 122 9.87 7.47 0.04
C LYS A 122 10.41 8.79 -0.52
N THR A 123 9.58 9.50 -1.29
CA THR A 123 9.95 10.77 -1.95
C THR A 123 9.60 12.00 -1.12
N GLY A 124 9.14 11.83 0.10
CA GLY A 124 8.70 12.90 1.00
C GLY A 124 9.84 13.82 1.44
N SER A 125 10.30 14.68 0.53
CA SER A 125 11.44 15.56 0.74
C SER A 125 11.09 16.95 1.31
N LEU A 126 9.82 17.31 1.35
CA LEU A 126 9.39 18.64 1.82
C LEU A 126 8.57 18.51 3.10
N LYS A 127 9.09 19.11 4.14
CA LYS A 127 8.65 18.98 5.54
C LYS A 127 7.16 19.30 5.83
N HIS A 128 6.42 19.84 4.88
CA HIS A 128 5.04 20.30 5.12
C HIS A 128 4.04 19.96 4.02
N LEU A 129 4.47 19.25 2.98
CA LEU A 129 3.57 18.87 1.88
C LEU A 129 3.19 17.40 1.98
N MET A 130 1.92 17.14 1.83
CA MET A 130 1.38 15.79 1.69
C MET A 130 1.88 15.14 0.41
N GLY A 131 2.16 13.84 0.45
CA GLY A 131 2.50 13.07 -0.74
C GLY A 131 1.37 13.07 -1.77
N SER A 132 1.71 13.08 -3.06
CA SER A 132 0.74 13.19 -4.15
C SER A 132 -0.27 12.03 -4.17
N VAL A 133 0.14 10.82 -3.82
CA VAL A 133 -0.75 9.65 -3.74
C VAL A 133 -1.75 9.81 -2.60
N ALA A 134 -1.27 10.17 -1.41
CA ALA A 134 -2.12 10.40 -0.24
C ALA A 134 -3.16 11.52 -0.49
N GLU A 135 -2.75 12.60 -1.11
CA GLU A 135 -3.64 13.70 -1.47
C GLU A 135 -4.75 13.25 -2.42
N LYS A 136 -4.42 12.54 -3.49
CA LYS A 136 -5.41 12.02 -4.45
C LYS A 136 -6.36 11.01 -3.81
N ILE A 137 -5.88 10.16 -2.91
CA ILE A 137 -6.70 9.21 -2.15
C ILE A 137 -7.70 9.95 -1.27
N LEU A 138 -7.27 10.98 -0.54
CA LEU A 138 -8.16 11.77 0.30
C LEU A 138 -9.33 12.40 -0.46
N TYR A 139 -9.08 12.88 -1.67
CA TYR A 139 -10.13 13.51 -2.48
C TYR A 139 -10.99 12.50 -3.25
N GLY A 140 -10.43 11.36 -3.65
CA GLY A 140 -11.08 10.44 -4.57
C GLY A 140 -11.65 9.17 -3.94
N ALA A 141 -11.30 8.83 -2.69
CA ALA A 141 -11.75 7.61 -2.06
C ALA A 141 -13.26 7.61 -1.80
N LYS A 142 -13.88 6.47 -2.07
CA LYS A 142 -15.30 6.24 -1.73
C LYS A 142 -15.47 5.71 -0.30
N SER A 143 -14.40 5.18 0.29
CA SER A 143 -14.36 4.70 1.66
C SER A 143 -13.85 5.79 2.61
N GLN A 144 -13.89 5.51 3.90
CA GLN A 144 -13.22 6.34 4.90
C GLN A 144 -11.70 6.29 4.70
N VAL A 145 -11.03 7.38 5.00
CA VAL A 145 -9.56 7.48 4.90
C VAL A 145 -9.00 8.02 6.20
N LEU A 146 -8.08 7.28 6.79
CA LEU A 146 -7.25 7.74 7.88
C LEU A 146 -5.86 8.10 7.35
N LEU A 147 -5.55 9.39 7.35
CA LEU A 147 -4.24 9.89 7.01
C LEU A 147 -3.36 9.92 8.24
N VAL A 148 -2.30 9.12 8.24
CA VAL A 148 -1.36 9.04 9.36
C VAL A 148 -0.19 9.99 9.12
N LYS A 149 -0.06 10.96 10.01
CA LYS A 149 1.06 11.90 10.02
C LYS A 149 2.21 11.32 10.86
N SER A 150 3.38 11.45 10.36
CA SER A 150 4.60 11.05 11.07
C SER A 150 5.30 12.26 11.67
#